data_c701a30be5b9bc334cdd988d88ce864d
#
_entry.id   c701a30be5b9bc334cdd988d88ce864d
#
_cell.length_a   1.000
_cell.length_b   1.000
_cell.length_c   1.000
_cell.angle_alpha   90.00
_cell.angle_beta   90.00
_cell.angle_gamma   90.00
#
_symmetry.space_group_name_H-M   'P 1'
#
loop_
_entity.id
_entity.type
_entity.pdbx_description
1 polymer ?
#
loop_
_entity_poly.entity_id
_entity_poly.type
_entity_poly.pdbx_seq_one_letter_code
_entity_poly.pdbx_strand_id
1 'polypeptide(L)'
;MLVLRTLRVAWLSIAVLIVVLAFTLSAVRLLLPGMSEYRPQIESVARDFLQRPVQIGSLDTAWHGLSPVLKLNQVVIHDPQFPNGELTIAEVQVALDVVGSLMQRRWLTAGIRFIGIGLSLETDLKKRRKVNWGLEPFNWLLQQESITLEEVKIDWTDAGLFEQPVRLTGLDLKLVNEGRRHQFLLQTDLPASLGKKLKIAADLNGKGTDYQDWQGRVYLATRSLELDAVEHVFTEAPLSAGGRMDLEVWAGIHDSQLEWGRGSLLIHDALFGNTTADAQSIGADLLSSAFFLQSTGTGWEFGLRELELQRDSRIVWPSSEVNLNIETGNELRIRGNASTLDLDEFTRLRLCCHGLM
;
A
#
# COMPACT_ATOMS: atom_id res chain seq x y z
N MET A 1 -51.50 -0.91 37.80
CA MET A 1 -50.80 0.26 38.43
C MET A 1 -49.33 0.02 38.61
N LEU A 2 -48.84 -1.18 38.92
CA LEU A 2 -47.37 -1.44 39.11
C LEU A 2 -46.54 -1.20 37.84
N VAL A 3 -46.99 -1.69 36.68
CA VAL A 3 -46.22 -1.58 35.41
C VAL A 3 -45.99 -0.13 34.95
N LEU A 4 -46.95 0.77 35.19
CA LEU A 4 -46.79 2.20 34.90
C LEU A 4 -45.82 2.92 35.85
N ARG A 5 -45.69 2.45 37.08
CA ARG A 5 -44.68 2.97 38.01
C ARG A 5 -43.29 2.49 37.65
N THR A 6 -43.12 1.24 37.30
CA THR A 6 -41.77 0.73 36.87
C THR A 6 -41.31 1.38 35.55
N LEU A 7 -42.21 1.61 34.58
CA LEU A 7 -41.86 2.36 33.36
C LEU A 7 -41.45 3.80 33.65
N ARG A 8 -42.13 4.53 34.56
CA ARG A 8 -41.76 5.89 34.94
C ARG A 8 -40.42 5.92 35.64
N VAL A 9 -40.14 5.00 36.55
CA VAL A 9 -38.84 4.89 37.22
C VAL A 9 -37.72 4.58 36.22
N ALA A 10 -37.95 3.66 35.29
CA ALA A 10 -36.98 3.35 34.22
C ALA A 10 -36.71 4.58 33.34
N TRP A 11 -37.73 5.32 32.93
CA TRP A 11 -37.56 6.55 32.12
C TRP A 11 -36.82 7.64 32.89
N LEU A 12 -37.13 7.82 34.20
CA LEU A 12 -36.40 8.76 35.06
C LEU A 12 -34.93 8.36 35.24
N SER A 13 -34.67 7.06 35.42
CA SER A 13 -33.30 6.57 35.55
C SER A 13 -32.48 6.78 34.25
N ILE A 14 -33.10 6.55 33.09
CA ILE A 14 -32.48 6.82 31.81
C ILE A 14 -32.23 8.32 31.61
N ALA A 15 -33.20 9.18 31.96
CA ALA A 15 -33.04 10.63 31.87
C ALA A 15 -31.92 11.14 32.77
N VAL A 16 -31.86 10.66 34.03
CA VAL A 16 -30.77 11.00 34.99
C VAL A 16 -29.43 10.50 34.44
N LEU A 17 -29.37 9.29 33.91
CA LEU A 17 -28.15 8.74 33.29
C LEU A 17 -27.65 9.60 32.12
N ILE A 18 -28.56 10.04 31.24
CA ILE A 18 -28.24 10.91 30.10
C ILE A 18 -27.71 12.29 30.60
N VAL A 19 -28.37 12.86 31.64
CA VAL A 19 -27.94 14.13 32.21
C VAL A 19 -26.55 14.01 32.89
N VAL A 20 -26.33 12.94 33.66
CA VAL A 20 -25.03 12.67 34.27
C VAL A 20 -23.96 12.47 33.22
N LEU A 21 -24.26 11.69 32.16
CA LEU A 21 -23.34 11.47 31.04
C LEU A 21 -23.01 12.79 30.32
N ALA A 22 -24.03 13.60 30.02
CA ALA A 22 -23.85 14.89 29.36
C ALA A 22 -23.02 15.85 30.25
N PHE A 23 -23.27 15.87 31.56
CA PHE A 23 -22.51 16.69 32.52
C PHE A 23 -21.06 16.22 32.61
N THR A 24 -20.83 14.90 32.66
CA THR A 24 -19.49 14.29 32.68
C THR A 24 -18.73 14.63 31.42
N LEU A 25 -19.33 14.46 30.25
CA LEU A 25 -18.74 14.83 28.98
C LEU A 25 -18.42 16.32 28.87
N SER A 26 -19.32 17.18 29.39
CA SER A 26 -19.11 18.63 29.44
C SER A 26 -17.98 19.02 30.40
N ALA A 27 -17.89 18.38 31.55
CA ALA A 27 -16.82 18.60 32.52
C ALA A 27 -15.46 18.15 31.96
N VAL A 28 -15.41 16.97 31.34
CA VAL A 28 -14.20 16.48 30.65
C VAL A 28 -13.80 17.45 29.54
N ARG A 29 -14.76 17.96 28.75
CA ARG A 29 -14.51 18.93 27.69
C ARG A 29 -13.96 20.26 28.20
N LEU A 30 -14.34 20.67 29.40
CA LEU A 30 -13.88 21.90 30.03
C LEU A 30 -12.49 21.76 30.68
N LEU A 31 -12.13 20.54 31.12
CA LEU A 31 -10.86 20.26 31.80
C LEU A 31 -9.71 19.96 30.84
N LEU A 32 -10.02 19.53 29.61
CA LEU A 32 -9.01 19.16 28.58
C LEU A 32 -8.09 20.30 28.08
N PRO A 33 -8.47 21.60 28.04
CA PRO A 33 -7.59 22.68 27.56
C PRO A 33 -6.29 22.87 28.36
N GLY A 34 -6.17 22.31 29.56
CA GLY A 34 -4.96 22.38 30.38
C GLY A 34 -3.88 21.32 30.07
N MET A 35 -4.04 20.54 28.99
CA MET A 35 -3.14 19.40 28.72
C MET A 35 -1.74 19.79 28.23
N SER A 36 -1.47 21.04 27.90
CA SER A 36 -0.13 21.51 27.53
C SER A 36 0.93 21.25 28.62
N GLU A 37 0.52 21.22 29.89
CA GLU A 37 1.39 20.92 31.03
C GLU A 37 1.84 19.44 31.07
N TYR A 38 1.11 18.53 30.41
CA TYR A 38 1.44 17.09 30.34
C TYR A 38 2.39 16.73 29.20
N ARG A 39 2.80 17.70 28.37
CA ARG A 39 3.73 17.48 27.27
C ARG A 39 5.00 16.70 27.67
N PRO A 40 5.73 17.02 28.76
CA PRO A 40 6.93 16.29 29.14
C PRO A 40 6.66 14.82 29.48
N GLN A 41 5.49 14.54 30.08
CA GLN A 41 5.08 13.17 30.42
C GLN A 41 4.81 12.36 29.14
N ILE A 42 4.13 12.96 28.15
CA ILE A 42 3.82 12.31 26.88
C ILE A 42 5.11 12.09 26.08
N GLU A 43 6.03 13.04 26.04
CA GLU A 43 7.37 12.88 25.45
C GLU A 43 8.14 11.73 26.12
N SER A 44 8.05 11.59 27.45
CA SER A 44 8.69 10.49 28.18
C SER A 44 8.09 9.14 27.78
N VAL A 45 6.75 9.02 27.76
CA VAL A 45 6.06 7.79 27.35
C VAL A 45 6.39 7.44 25.92
N ALA A 46 6.38 8.42 25.02
CA ALA A 46 6.73 8.21 23.61
C ALA A 46 8.19 7.76 23.45
N ARG A 47 9.12 8.35 24.21
CA ARG A 47 10.52 7.97 24.24
C ARG A 47 10.72 6.53 24.74
N ASP A 48 10.04 6.18 25.83
CA ASP A 48 10.14 4.83 26.41
C ASP A 48 9.56 3.77 25.46
N PHE A 49 8.49 4.11 24.74
CA PHE A 49 7.88 3.23 23.76
C PHE A 49 8.72 3.06 22.49
N LEU A 50 9.20 4.18 21.93
CA LEU A 50 9.97 4.17 20.66
C LEU A 50 11.45 3.84 20.87
N GLN A 51 11.93 3.88 22.13
CA GLN A 51 13.36 3.76 22.48
C GLN A 51 14.22 4.80 21.72
N ARG A 52 13.63 5.95 21.44
CA ARG A 52 14.24 7.07 20.69
C ARG A 52 13.85 8.41 21.33
N PRO A 53 14.71 9.43 21.27
CA PRO A 53 14.35 10.77 21.71
C PRO A 53 13.20 11.33 20.86
N VAL A 54 12.14 11.78 21.53
CA VAL A 54 10.94 12.40 20.92
C VAL A 54 10.80 13.80 21.45
N GLN A 55 10.52 14.75 20.57
CA GLN A 55 10.19 16.13 20.90
C GLN A 55 8.82 16.46 20.30
N ILE A 56 7.99 17.17 21.08
CA ILE A 56 6.65 17.59 20.67
C ILE A 56 6.60 19.10 20.76
N GLY A 57 6.23 19.80 19.68
CA GLY A 57 6.13 21.27 19.66
C GLY A 57 4.98 21.78 20.53
N SER A 58 3.76 21.34 20.30
CA SER A 58 2.60 21.66 21.12
C SER A 58 1.66 20.47 21.27
N LEU A 59 0.84 20.53 22.34
CA LEU A 59 -0.16 19.54 22.66
C LEU A 59 -1.52 20.23 22.72
N ASP A 60 -2.45 19.76 21.88
CA ASP A 60 -3.82 20.26 21.81
C ASP A 60 -4.82 19.12 21.96
N THR A 61 -6.08 19.46 22.20
CA THR A 61 -7.17 18.50 22.28
C THR A 61 -8.33 18.93 21.39
N ALA A 62 -8.95 17.95 20.76
CA ALA A 62 -10.14 18.13 19.95
C ALA A 62 -11.19 17.06 20.27
N TRP A 63 -12.38 17.20 19.72
CA TRP A 63 -13.43 16.21 19.85
C TRP A 63 -13.93 15.79 18.48
N HIS A 64 -14.00 14.49 18.25
CA HIS A 64 -14.68 13.90 17.10
C HIS A 64 -15.92 13.16 17.60
N GLY A 65 -17.08 13.80 17.49
CA GLY A 65 -18.30 13.25 18.09
C GLY A 65 -18.15 13.11 19.62
N LEU A 66 -18.19 11.88 20.13
CA LEU A 66 -18.02 11.55 21.55
C LEU A 66 -16.59 11.13 21.90
N SER A 67 -15.70 11.01 20.94
CA SER A 67 -14.32 10.58 21.14
C SER A 67 -13.40 11.79 21.28
N PRO A 68 -12.69 11.95 22.42
CA PRO A 68 -11.65 12.94 22.56
C PRO A 68 -10.45 12.55 21.69
N VAL A 69 -9.86 13.54 21.04
CA VAL A 69 -8.67 13.41 20.18
C VAL A 69 -7.55 14.23 20.77
N LEU A 70 -6.45 13.59 21.07
CA LEU A 70 -5.20 14.23 21.42
C LEU A 70 -4.43 14.58 20.15
N LYS A 71 -4.03 15.84 20.01
CA LYS A 71 -3.25 16.35 18.88
C LYS A 71 -1.87 16.76 19.36
N LEU A 72 -0.86 16.13 18.78
CA LEU A 72 0.54 16.45 18.98
C LEU A 72 1.07 17.11 17.71
N ASN A 73 1.47 18.37 17.82
CA ASN A 73 1.95 19.14 16.68
C ASN A 73 3.47 19.19 16.68
N GLN A 74 4.06 19.20 15.48
CA GLN A 74 5.50 19.30 15.28
C GLN A 74 6.27 18.22 16.07
N VAL A 75 5.94 16.97 15.81
CA VAL A 75 6.63 15.82 16.43
C VAL A 75 7.92 15.53 15.68
N VAL A 76 9.04 15.48 16.40
CA VAL A 76 10.34 15.13 15.87
C VAL A 76 10.89 13.92 16.62
N ILE A 77 11.22 12.87 15.87
CA ILE A 77 11.81 11.64 16.39
C ILE A 77 13.25 11.57 15.89
N HIS A 78 14.20 11.58 16.81
CA HIS A 78 15.63 11.50 16.48
C HIS A 78 16.03 10.03 16.38
N ASP A 79 16.45 9.60 15.17
CA ASP A 79 16.96 8.26 14.93
C ASP A 79 18.08 8.28 13.88
N PRO A 80 19.28 7.80 14.22
CA PRO A 80 20.42 7.74 13.28
C PRO A 80 20.18 6.85 12.05
N GLN A 81 19.12 6.04 12.04
CA GLN A 81 18.75 5.22 10.87
C GLN A 81 18.14 6.05 9.74
N PHE A 82 17.63 7.24 10.03
CA PHE A 82 17.17 8.17 8.99
C PHE A 82 18.36 8.94 8.42
N PRO A 83 18.40 9.20 7.10
CA PRO A 83 19.53 9.90 6.47
C PRO A 83 19.84 11.27 7.08
N ASN A 84 18.82 11.99 7.54
CA ASN A 84 18.96 13.28 8.22
C ASN A 84 19.03 13.16 9.75
N GLY A 85 19.06 11.93 10.30
CA GLY A 85 19.06 11.68 11.73
C GLY A 85 17.74 11.96 12.43
N GLU A 86 16.67 12.32 11.70
CA GLU A 86 15.38 12.67 12.27
C GLU A 86 14.20 12.36 11.34
N LEU A 87 13.06 12.06 11.95
CA LEU A 87 11.75 11.96 11.32
C LEU A 87 10.86 13.08 11.82
N THR A 88 10.33 13.89 10.91
CA THR A 88 9.42 14.99 11.23
C THR A 88 7.99 14.66 10.86
N ILE A 89 7.05 14.94 11.77
CA ILE A 89 5.62 14.75 11.59
C ILE A 89 4.92 16.05 11.97
N ALA A 90 4.16 16.62 11.04
CA ALA A 90 3.50 17.89 11.31
C ALA A 90 2.44 17.77 12.41
N GLU A 91 1.62 16.73 12.38
CA GLU A 91 0.59 16.48 13.38
C GLU A 91 0.38 14.97 13.59
N VAL A 92 0.25 14.55 14.87
CA VAL A 92 -0.20 13.21 15.25
C VAL A 92 -1.50 13.34 16.03
N GLN A 93 -2.56 12.68 15.58
CA GLN A 93 -3.85 12.64 16.24
C GLN A 93 -4.08 11.24 16.81
N VAL A 94 -4.38 11.17 18.11
CA VAL A 94 -4.73 9.93 18.80
C VAL A 94 -6.16 10.04 19.27
N ALA A 95 -7.07 9.31 18.64
CA ALA A 95 -8.47 9.23 19.04
C ALA A 95 -8.62 8.16 20.13
N LEU A 96 -9.31 8.50 21.21
CA LEU A 96 -9.57 7.57 22.32
C LEU A 96 -10.95 6.93 22.17
N ASP A 97 -11.02 5.62 22.31
CA ASP A 97 -12.28 4.90 22.47
C ASP A 97 -12.72 4.93 23.93
N VAL A 98 -13.53 5.93 24.29
CA VAL A 98 -14.01 6.11 25.67
C VAL A 98 -14.92 4.96 26.10
N VAL A 99 -15.80 4.50 25.21
CA VAL A 99 -16.78 3.45 25.53
C VAL A 99 -16.07 2.11 25.71
N GLY A 100 -15.23 1.74 24.78
CA GLY A 100 -14.44 0.51 24.86
C GLY A 100 -13.47 0.52 26.04
N SER A 101 -12.84 1.68 26.32
CA SER A 101 -11.94 1.86 27.46
C SER A 101 -12.66 1.62 28.79
N LEU A 102 -13.88 2.15 28.92
CA LEU A 102 -14.68 1.98 30.13
C LEU A 102 -15.13 0.51 30.30
N MET A 103 -15.57 -0.13 29.20
CA MET A 103 -16.02 -1.53 29.23
C MET A 103 -14.87 -2.51 29.52
N GLN A 104 -13.69 -2.27 28.97
CA GLN A 104 -12.53 -3.16 29.12
C GLN A 104 -11.60 -2.74 30.28
N ARG A 105 -11.90 -1.63 30.96
CA ARG A 105 -11.09 -1.06 32.07
C ARG A 105 -9.62 -0.85 31.70
N ARG A 106 -9.35 -0.50 30.46
CA ARG A 106 -8.02 -0.16 29.91
C ARG A 106 -8.16 0.93 28.87
N TRP A 107 -7.11 1.74 28.70
CA TRP A 107 -7.09 2.75 27.64
C TRP A 107 -7.05 2.07 26.27
N LEU A 108 -8.02 2.40 25.43
CA LEU A 108 -8.12 1.95 24.04
C LEU A 108 -8.08 3.15 23.12
N THR A 109 -7.36 3.00 22.02
CA THR A 109 -7.35 3.97 20.93
C THR A 109 -8.33 3.54 19.86
N ALA A 110 -9.18 4.45 19.40
CA ALA A 110 -10.07 4.24 18.25
C ALA A 110 -9.34 4.42 16.91
N GLY A 111 -8.15 5.01 16.94
CA GLY A 111 -7.30 5.18 15.77
C GLY A 111 -6.21 6.22 15.99
N ILE A 112 -5.17 6.10 15.16
CA ILE A 112 -4.04 7.01 15.15
C ILE A 112 -3.91 7.57 13.73
N ARG A 113 -3.83 8.89 13.62
CA ARG A 113 -3.63 9.59 12.35
C ARG A 113 -2.35 10.38 12.40
N PHE A 114 -1.51 10.21 11.41
CA PHE A 114 -0.27 10.94 11.20
C PHE A 114 -0.44 11.82 9.97
N ILE A 115 -0.14 13.09 10.06
CA ILE A 115 -0.32 14.08 9.00
C ILE A 115 1.00 14.78 8.73
N GLY A 116 1.36 14.92 7.46
CA GLY A 116 2.54 15.66 7.04
C GLY A 116 3.85 15.02 7.49
N ILE A 117 4.02 13.71 7.23
CA ILE A 117 5.29 13.00 7.48
C ILE A 117 6.29 13.34 6.39
N GLY A 118 7.50 13.75 6.79
CA GLY A 118 8.65 13.88 5.89
C GLY A 118 9.65 12.74 6.12
N LEU A 119 9.86 11.91 5.10
CA LEU A 119 10.80 10.79 5.12
C LEU A 119 11.86 10.96 4.05
N SER A 120 13.10 10.71 4.40
CA SER A 120 14.17 10.46 3.42
C SER A 120 14.50 8.97 3.45
N LEU A 121 14.42 8.30 2.31
CA LEU A 121 14.64 6.87 2.18
C LEU A 121 15.82 6.61 1.25
N GLU A 122 16.85 5.94 1.76
CA GLU A 122 17.95 5.45 0.95
C GLU A 122 17.88 3.93 0.85
N THR A 123 17.78 3.42 -0.38
CA THR A 123 17.76 1.99 -0.66
C THR A 123 18.83 1.61 -1.68
N ASP A 124 19.18 0.35 -1.73
CA ASP A 124 20.00 -0.26 -2.80
C ASP A 124 19.39 -1.62 -3.09
N LEU A 125 18.33 -1.61 -3.90
CA LEU A 125 17.56 -2.82 -4.22
C LEU A 125 18.37 -3.81 -5.06
N LYS A 126 19.33 -3.35 -5.86
CA LYS A 126 20.25 -4.25 -6.60
C LYS A 126 21.12 -5.08 -5.68
N LYS A 127 21.57 -4.53 -4.55
CA LYS A 127 22.36 -5.27 -3.55
C LYS A 127 21.52 -6.09 -2.59
N ARG A 128 20.17 -6.15 -2.78
CA ARG A 128 19.24 -6.83 -1.86
C ARG A 128 19.51 -6.49 -0.39
N ARG A 129 19.94 -5.27 -0.11
CA ARG A 129 20.11 -4.80 1.24
C ARG A 129 18.72 -4.70 1.86
N LYS A 130 18.30 -5.75 2.55
CA LYS A 130 17.05 -5.75 3.29
C LYS A 130 17.11 -4.59 4.27
N VAL A 131 16.25 -3.59 4.07
CA VAL A 131 15.98 -2.62 5.12
C VAL A 131 15.40 -3.42 6.27
N ASN A 132 16.18 -3.60 7.32
CA ASN A 132 15.76 -4.42 8.46
C ASN A 132 14.92 -3.56 9.41
N TRP A 133 13.68 -3.31 9.02
CA TRP A 133 12.72 -2.54 9.85
C TRP A 133 12.36 -3.27 11.16
N GLY A 134 12.81 -4.51 11.35
CA GLY A 134 12.32 -5.37 12.42
C GLY A 134 10.83 -5.72 12.22
N LEU A 135 10.36 -6.79 12.81
CA LEU A 135 8.94 -7.18 12.72
C LEU A 135 8.08 -6.50 13.78
N GLU A 136 8.70 -5.96 14.83
CA GLU A 136 7.98 -5.39 15.98
C GLU A 136 7.14 -4.16 15.66
N PRO A 137 7.63 -3.15 14.87
CA PRO A 137 6.80 -2.02 14.48
C PRO A 137 5.60 -2.44 13.63
N PHE A 138 5.79 -3.42 12.74
CA PHE A 138 4.70 -3.93 11.92
C PHE A 138 3.64 -4.66 12.75
N ASN A 139 4.04 -5.49 13.70
CA ASN A 139 3.13 -6.15 14.62
C ASN A 139 2.34 -5.15 15.47
N TRP A 140 2.98 -4.07 15.90
CA TRP A 140 2.29 -3.01 16.62
C TRP A 140 1.24 -2.32 15.75
N LEU A 141 1.55 -2.01 14.49
CA LEU A 141 0.61 -1.42 13.53
C LEU A 141 -0.63 -2.31 13.34
N LEU A 142 -0.46 -3.62 13.25
CA LEU A 142 -1.55 -4.59 13.10
C LEU A 142 -2.41 -4.76 14.37
N GLN A 143 -1.93 -4.30 15.52
CA GLN A 143 -2.69 -4.31 16.77
C GLN A 143 -3.55 -3.06 16.98
N GLN A 144 -3.29 -1.98 16.21
CA GLN A 144 -4.11 -0.77 16.29
C GLN A 144 -5.39 -0.96 15.49
N GLU A 145 -6.52 -0.45 15.99
CA GLU A 145 -7.82 -0.55 15.31
C GLU A 145 -7.80 0.16 13.95
N SER A 146 -7.22 1.36 13.91
CA SER A 146 -7.06 2.12 12.67
C SER A 146 -5.80 2.98 12.69
N ILE A 147 -5.07 2.96 11.57
CA ILE A 147 -3.95 3.88 11.33
C ILE A 147 -4.18 4.58 10.00
N THR A 148 -4.01 5.89 10.00
CA THR A 148 -4.08 6.71 8.80
C THR A 148 -2.82 7.54 8.69
N LEU A 149 -2.18 7.52 7.53
CA LEU A 149 -1.11 8.44 7.15
C LEU A 149 -1.65 9.35 6.06
N GLU A 150 -1.51 10.64 6.20
CA GLU A 150 -1.99 11.66 5.25
C GLU A 150 -0.85 12.61 4.91
N GLU A 151 -0.79 13.04 3.66
CA GLU A 151 0.19 14.02 3.18
C GLU A 151 1.65 13.60 3.43
N VAL A 152 1.95 12.31 3.29
CA VAL A 152 3.32 11.82 3.44
C VAL A 152 4.16 12.24 2.24
N LYS A 153 5.37 12.74 2.52
CA LYS A 153 6.38 13.09 1.53
C LYS A 153 7.57 12.16 1.70
N ILE A 154 8.00 11.54 0.61
CA ILE A 154 9.16 10.63 0.63
C ILE A 154 10.16 11.12 -0.40
N ASP A 155 11.35 11.49 0.05
CA ASP A 155 12.51 11.69 -0.82
C ASP A 155 13.26 10.35 -0.90
N TRP A 156 13.09 9.63 -2.01
CA TRP A 156 13.62 8.29 -2.20
C TRP A 156 14.84 8.32 -3.11
N THR A 157 15.94 7.83 -2.59
CA THR A 157 17.22 7.68 -3.30
C THR A 157 17.56 6.20 -3.41
N ASP A 158 17.72 5.71 -4.63
CA ASP A 158 18.20 4.35 -4.91
C ASP A 158 19.14 4.40 -6.12
N ALA A 159 20.42 4.22 -5.85
CA ALA A 159 21.46 4.28 -6.91
C ALA A 159 21.36 3.17 -7.95
N GLY A 160 20.58 2.11 -7.66
CA GLY A 160 20.33 1.00 -8.59
C GLY A 160 19.11 1.20 -9.48
N LEU A 161 18.15 2.05 -9.05
CA LEU A 161 16.89 2.25 -9.76
C LEU A 161 16.80 3.63 -10.42
N PHE A 162 17.34 4.67 -9.78
CA PHE A 162 17.12 6.05 -10.20
C PHE A 162 18.45 6.80 -10.33
N GLU A 163 18.61 7.54 -11.42
CA GLU A 163 19.77 8.46 -11.58
C GLU A 163 19.69 9.66 -10.63
N GLN A 164 18.47 10.05 -10.24
CA GLN A 164 18.21 11.18 -9.35
C GLN A 164 17.20 10.78 -8.28
N PRO A 165 17.23 11.41 -7.09
CA PRO A 165 16.23 11.16 -6.05
C PRO A 165 14.80 11.37 -6.56
N VAL A 166 13.93 10.43 -6.25
CA VAL A 166 12.51 10.47 -6.59
C VAL A 166 11.74 11.03 -5.42
N ARG A 167 10.96 12.09 -5.66
CA ARG A 167 10.10 12.68 -4.64
C ARG A 167 8.67 12.22 -4.82
N LEU A 168 8.16 11.43 -3.87
CA LEU A 168 6.74 11.08 -3.76
C LEU A 168 6.06 12.09 -2.83
N THR A 169 4.92 12.62 -3.26
CA THR A 169 4.14 13.59 -2.48
C THR A 169 2.67 13.18 -2.46
N GLY A 170 1.95 13.54 -1.37
CA GLY A 170 0.54 13.20 -1.24
C GLY A 170 0.31 11.69 -1.14
N LEU A 171 1.22 10.97 -0.47
CA LEU A 171 1.00 9.57 -0.18
C LEU A 171 0.07 9.48 1.02
N ASP A 172 -1.08 8.85 0.78
CA ASP A 172 -2.07 8.54 1.79
C ASP A 172 -2.13 7.03 2.00
N LEU A 173 -2.16 6.62 3.28
CA LEU A 173 -2.28 5.23 3.66
C LEU A 173 -3.33 5.09 4.74
N LYS A 174 -4.22 4.11 4.58
CA LYS A 174 -5.19 3.73 5.60
C LYS A 174 -5.06 2.24 5.87
N LEU A 175 -4.90 1.90 7.15
CA LEU A 175 -4.93 0.54 7.67
C LEU A 175 -6.08 0.44 8.67
N VAL A 176 -6.92 -0.57 8.53
CA VAL A 176 -8.01 -0.90 9.46
C VAL A 176 -7.88 -2.36 9.84
N ASN A 177 -7.87 -2.63 11.14
CA ASN A 177 -7.69 -3.96 11.69
C ASN A 177 -8.92 -4.38 12.52
N GLU A 178 -9.50 -5.52 12.17
CA GLU A 178 -10.63 -6.14 12.85
C GLU A 178 -10.26 -7.58 13.24
N GLY A 179 -9.60 -7.74 14.38
CA GLY A 179 -9.10 -9.03 14.83
C GLY A 179 -8.03 -9.60 13.90
N ARG A 180 -8.39 -10.60 13.09
CA ARG A 180 -7.49 -11.22 12.10
C ARG A 180 -7.58 -10.59 10.71
N ARG A 181 -8.57 -9.74 10.48
CA ARG A 181 -8.78 -9.07 9.20
C ARG A 181 -8.05 -7.75 9.17
N HIS A 182 -7.27 -7.54 8.13
CA HIS A 182 -6.44 -6.36 7.92
C HIS A 182 -6.75 -5.78 6.54
N GLN A 183 -7.29 -4.57 6.52
CA GLN A 183 -7.59 -3.84 5.30
C GLN A 183 -6.59 -2.71 5.12
N PHE A 184 -5.98 -2.65 3.96
CA PHE A 184 -4.95 -1.70 3.61
C PHE A 184 -5.35 -0.95 2.35
N LEU A 185 -5.16 0.35 2.34
CA LEU A 185 -5.32 1.22 1.16
C LEU A 185 -4.18 2.23 1.14
N LEU A 186 -3.39 2.20 0.08
CA LEU A 186 -2.37 3.18 -0.24
C LEU A 186 -2.72 3.87 -1.55
N GLN A 187 -2.58 5.18 -1.59
CA GLN A 187 -2.72 6.00 -2.78
C GLN A 187 -1.62 7.05 -2.79
N THR A 188 -1.05 7.32 -3.96
CA THR A 188 -0.06 8.38 -4.12
C THR A 188 -0.06 8.89 -5.55
N ASP A 189 0.27 10.16 -5.71
CA ASP A 189 0.65 10.71 -6.99
C ASP A 189 2.13 10.39 -7.25
N LEU A 190 2.43 9.89 -8.44
CA LEU A 190 3.79 9.61 -8.87
C LEU A 190 4.40 10.88 -9.51
N PRO A 191 5.71 11.11 -9.36
CA PRO A 191 6.37 12.15 -10.13
C PRO A 191 6.31 11.83 -11.62
N ALA A 192 6.35 12.87 -12.47
CA ALA A 192 6.20 12.73 -13.91
C ALA A 192 7.22 11.78 -14.56
N SER A 193 8.37 11.59 -13.93
CA SER A 193 9.39 10.62 -14.37
C SER A 193 9.03 9.15 -14.14
N LEU A 194 8.05 8.87 -13.27
CA LEU A 194 7.60 7.51 -12.97
C LEU A 194 6.18 7.23 -13.48
N GLY A 195 5.35 8.27 -13.64
CA GLY A 195 3.97 8.11 -14.04
C GLY A 195 3.03 9.12 -13.43
N LYS A 196 1.75 8.74 -13.23
CA LYS A 196 0.75 9.66 -12.67
C LYS A 196 0.23 9.23 -11.31
N LYS A 197 -0.25 8.01 -11.18
CA LYS A 197 -0.90 7.53 -9.95
C LYS A 197 -0.57 6.08 -9.66
N LEU A 198 -0.44 5.78 -8.36
CA LEU A 198 -0.37 4.43 -7.85
C LEU A 198 -1.42 4.23 -6.77
N LYS A 199 -2.16 3.13 -6.85
CA LYS A 199 -3.11 2.68 -5.85
C LYS A 199 -2.85 1.22 -5.53
N ILE A 200 -2.75 0.91 -4.22
CA ILE A 200 -2.64 -0.46 -3.72
C ILE A 200 -3.71 -0.63 -2.66
N ALA A 201 -4.49 -1.70 -2.75
CA ALA A 201 -5.44 -2.08 -1.70
C ALA A 201 -5.28 -3.56 -1.37
N ALA A 202 -5.55 -3.92 -0.13
CA ALA A 202 -5.54 -5.31 0.30
C ALA A 202 -6.64 -5.55 1.34
N ASP A 203 -7.22 -6.74 1.32
CA ASP A 203 -8.14 -7.26 2.32
C ASP A 203 -7.66 -8.66 2.68
N LEU A 204 -6.92 -8.75 3.76
CA LEU A 204 -6.17 -9.92 4.17
C LEU A 204 -6.66 -10.42 5.53
N ASN A 205 -6.64 -11.73 5.72
CA ASN A 205 -6.92 -12.39 6.97
C ASN A 205 -5.69 -13.21 7.36
N GLY A 206 -5.16 -12.98 8.57
CA GLY A 206 -3.98 -13.67 9.06
C GLY A 206 -3.66 -13.29 10.50
N LYS A 207 -2.57 -13.83 11.05
CA LYS A 207 -2.02 -13.39 12.33
C LYS A 207 -0.79 -12.54 12.06
N GLY A 208 -0.66 -11.39 12.71
CA GLY A 208 0.42 -10.45 12.47
C GLY A 208 1.84 -11.03 12.56
N THR A 209 2.03 -12.05 13.38
CA THR A 209 3.33 -12.71 13.60
C THR A 209 3.55 -13.95 12.77
N ASP A 210 2.52 -14.51 12.17
CA ASP A 210 2.58 -15.74 11.38
C ASP A 210 2.36 -15.44 9.90
N TYR A 211 3.47 -15.25 9.19
CA TYR A 211 3.41 -14.92 7.75
C TYR A 211 2.95 -16.09 6.88
N GLN A 212 2.85 -17.31 7.42
CA GLN A 212 2.42 -18.49 6.66
C GLN A 212 0.90 -18.63 6.60
N ASP A 213 0.16 -17.89 7.42
CA ASP A 213 -1.30 -18.01 7.61
C ASP A 213 -2.09 -16.87 6.93
N TRP A 214 -1.46 -16.09 6.05
CA TRP A 214 -2.14 -14.96 5.40
C TRP A 214 -2.87 -15.38 4.14
N GLN A 215 -4.14 -14.98 4.06
CA GLN A 215 -5.00 -15.22 2.90
C GLN A 215 -5.87 -14.02 2.60
N GLY A 216 -6.23 -13.83 1.35
CA GLY A 216 -7.12 -12.74 0.95
C GLY A 216 -6.84 -12.24 -0.45
N ARG A 217 -7.13 -10.95 -0.68
CA ARG A 217 -7.01 -10.33 -2.00
C ARG A 217 -6.22 -9.05 -1.92
N VAL A 218 -5.43 -8.83 -2.98
CA VAL A 218 -4.67 -7.61 -3.21
C VAL A 218 -5.10 -7.01 -4.55
N TYR A 219 -5.17 -5.71 -4.59
CA TYR A 219 -5.43 -4.91 -5.78
C TYR A 219 -4.30 -3.93 -6.00
N LEU A 220 -3.84 -3.78 -7.22
CA LEU A 220 -2.87 -2.79 -7.65
C LEU A 220 -3.38 -2.11 -8.91
N ALA A 221 -3.32 -0.79 -8.96
CA ALA A 221 -3.57 -0.03 -10.17
C ALA A 221 -2.54 1.09 -10.31
N THR A 222 -2.08 1.30 -11.54
CA THR A 222 -1.24 2.44 -11.90
C THR A 222 -1.74 3.09 -13.18
N ARG A 223 -1.46 4.38 -13.32
CA ARG A 223 -1.81 5.17 -14.50
C ARG A 223 -0.57 5.83 -15.07
N SER A 224 -0.41 5.68 -16.38
CA SER A 224 0.70 6.25 -17.15
C SER A 224 2.07 5.95 -16.52
N LEU A 225 2.29 4.71 -16.05
CA LEU A 225 3.58 4.29 -15.53
C LEU A 225 4.60 4.31 -16.67
N GLU A 226 5.69 5.04 -16.49
CA GLU A 226 6.78 5.09 -17.45
C GLU A 226 7.59 3.79 -17.38
N LEU A 227 7.53 2.97 -18.42
CA LEU A 227 8.17 1.65 -18.45
C LEU A 227 9.69 1.75 -18.38
N ASP A 228 10.27 2.75 -19.04
CA ASP A 228 11.72 3.01 -19.00
C ASP A 228 12.22 3.26 -17.57
N ALA A 229 11.41 3.91 -16.74
CA ALA A 229 11.78 4.23 -15.37
C ALA A 229 11.76 3.00 -14.44
N VAL A 230 10.98 1.98 -14.78
CA VAL A 230 10.84 0.75 -13.98
C VAL A 230 11.54 -0.46 -14.58
N GLU A 231 12.10 -0.32 -15.77
CA GLU A 231 12.86 -1.38 -16.45
C GLU A 231 13.89 -2.01 -15.49
N HIS A 232 14.65 -1.20 -14.77
CA HIS A 232 15.66 -1.65 -13.83
C HIS A 232 15.15 -2.44 -12.63
N VAL A 233 13.86 -2.36 -12.33
CA VAL A 233 13.22 -3.14 -11.23
C VAL A 233 12.99 -4.58 -11.67
N PHE A 234 12.73 -4.79 -12.95
CA PHE A 234 12.33 -6.09 -13.49
C PHE A 234 13.46 -6.83 -14.23
N THR A 235 14.62 -6.21 -14.41
CA THR A 235 15.66 -6.72 -15.29
C THR A 235 16.68 -7.61 -14.62
N GLU A 236 16.38 -8.91 -14.58
CA GLU A 236 17.36 -9.91 -14.98
C GLU A 236 17.15 -10.33 -16.48
N ALA A 237 16.11 -9.81 -17.15
CA ALA A 237 15.83 -10.11 -18.54
C ALA A 237 16.53 -9.10 -19.49
N PRO A 238 17.12 -9.54 -20.60
CA PRO A 238 17.76 -8.66 -21.58
C PRO A 238 16.74 -7.95 -22.48
N LEU A 239 15.57 -7.60 -21.95
CA LEU A 239 14.48 -6.91 -22.63
C LEU A 239 14.38 -5.49 -22.12
N SER A 240 14.46 -4.52 -23.00
CA SER A 240 14.07 -3.14 -22.73
C SER A 240 12.60 -2.95 -23.08
N ALA A 241 11.89 -2.22 -22.24
CA ALA A 241 10.49 -1.89 -22.46
C ALA A 241 10.28 -0.39 -22.24
N GLY A 242 9.81 0.31 -23.28
CA GLY A 242 9.47 1.73 -23.21
C GLY A 242 7.98 1.95 -23.44
N GLY A 243 7.54 3.18 -23.11
CA GLY A 243 6.16 3.60 -23.23
C GLY A 243 5.46 3.80 -21.89
N ARG A 244 4.17 4.16 -21.96
CA ARG A 244 3.35 4.50 -20.78
C ARG A 244 2.30 3.44 -20.56
N MET A 245 2.32 2.81 -19.38
CA MET A 245 1.44 1.70 -19.04
C MET A 245 0.36 2.11 -18.02
N ASP A 246 -0.89 1.82 -18.37
CA ASP A 246 -1.98 1.70 -17.41
C ASP A 246 -2.12 0.21 -17.05
N LEU A 247 -2.07 -0.10 -15.77
CA LEU A 247 -2.16 -1.47 -15.28
C LEU A 247 -3.18 -1.55 -14.15
N GLU A 248 -4.01 -2.59 -14.19
CA GLU A 248 -4.93 -2.93 -13.11
C GLU A 248 -4.84 -4.43 -12.83
N VAL A 249 -4.57 -4.80 -11.57
CA VAL A 249 -4.33 -6.19 -11.16
C VAL A 249 -5.11 -6.50 -9.90
N TRP A 250 -5.79 -7.64 -9.91
CA TRP A 250 -6.31 -8.31 -8.73
C TRP A 250 -5.53 -9.60 -8.53
N ALA A 251 -5.14 -9.89 -7.29
CA ALA A 251 -4.43 -11.11 -6.93
C ALA A 251 -5.04 -11.76 -5.69
N GLY A 252 -5.09 -13.08 -5.69
CA GLY A 252 -5.46 -13.88 -4.54
C GLY A 252 -4.21 -14.45 -3.88
N ILE A 253 -4.18 -14.36 -2.56
CA ILE A 253 -3.13 -14.92 -1.71
C ILE A 253 -3.75 -16.01 -0.85
N HIS A 254 -3.10 -17.16 -0.77
CA HIS A 254 -3.43 -18.25 0.12
C HIS A 254 -2.13 -18.81 0.73
N ASP A 255 -2.12 -18.99 2.06
CA ASP A 255 -0.92 -19.38 2.82
C ASP A 255 0.31 -18.53 2.47
N SER A 256 0.09 -17.21 2.36
CA SER A 256 1.09 -16.21 1.97
C SER A 256 1.75 -16.42 0.60
N GLN A 257 1.15 -17.26 -0.24
CA GLN A 257 1.58 -17.50 -1.60
C GLN A 257 0.57 -16.95 -2.60
N LEU A 258 1.06 -16.47 -3.73
CA LEU A 258 0.20 -16.07 -4.83
C LEU A 258 -0.50 -17.31 -5.40
N GLU A 259 -1.82 -17.31 -5.38
CA GLU A 259 -2.64 -18.40 -5.92
C GLU A 259 -3.14 -18.08 -7.33
N TRP A 260 -3.61 -16.86 -7.52
CA TRP A 260 -4.08 -16.37 -8.81
C TRP A 260 -3.86 -14.87 -8.97
N GLY A 261 -3.79 -14.43 -10.21
CA GLY A 261 -3.78 -13.03 -10.62
C GLY A 261 -4.64 -12.84 -11.86
N ARG A 262 -5.27 -11.68 -11.98
CA ARG A 262 -5.97 -11.25 -13.19
C ARG A 262 -5.99 -9.75 -13.27
N GLY A 263 -5.98 -9.24 -14.49
CA GLY A 263 -5.99 -7.80 -14.69
C GLY A 263 -6.10 -7.41 -16.14
N SER A 264 -5.87 -6.14 -16.38
CA SER A 264 -5.76 -5.56 -17.70
C SER A 264 -4.55 -4.65 -17.77
N LEU A 265 -3.97 -4.57 -18.94
CA LEU A 265 -2.89 -3.65 -19.27
C LEU A 265 -3.22 -2.89 -20.55
N LEU A 266 -2.80 -1.65 -20.59
CA LEU A 266 -2.86 -0.78 -21.76
C LEU A 266 -1.54 -0.04 -21.83
N ILE A 267 -0.79 -0.22 -22.92
CA ILE A 267 0.50 0.43 -23.11
C ILE A 267 0.40 1.34 -24.31
N HIS A 268 0.63 2.62 -24.12
CA HIS A 268 0.75 3.63 -25.15
C HIS A 268 2.21 3.80 -25.54
N ASP A 269 2.45 4.03 -26.82
CA ASP A 269 3.79 4.24 -27.38
C ASP A 269 4.75 3.10 -26.97
N ALA A 270 4.24 1.87 -27.00
CA ALA A 270 4.97 0.68 -26.58
C ALA A 270 6.22 0.47 -27.45
N LEU A 271 7.37 0.28 -26.83
CA LEU A 271 8.62 -0.05 -27.46
C LEU A 271 9.23 -1.25 -26.75
N PHE A 272 9.46 -2.31 -27.47
CA PHE A 272 10.12 -3.51 -26.95
C PHE A 272 11.40 -3.76 -27.74
N GLY A 273 12.50 -3.96 -27.05
CA GLY A 273 13.80 -4.19 -27.66
C GLY A 273 14.66 -5.14 -26.84
N ASN A 274 15.79 -5.53 -27.41
CA ASN A 274 16.84 -6.20 -26.66
C ASN A 274 17.91 -5.16 -26.33
N THR A 275 18.47 -5.21 -25.13
CA THR A 275 19.56 -4.30 -24.69
C THR A 275 20.89 -4.57 -25.41
N THR A 276 20.98 -5.59 -26.25
CA THR A 276 22.19 -5.88 -27.06
C THR A 276 22.22 -5.00 -28.31
N ALA A 277 23.39 -4.47 -28.63
CA ALA A 277 23.63 -3.40 -29.59
C ALA A 277 23.15 -3.62 -31.06
N ASP A 278 22.75 -4.82 -31.45
CA ASP A 278 22.27 -5.16 -32.80
C ASP A 278 20.79 -5.55 -32.87
N ALA A 279 20.02 -5.33 -31.77
CA ALA A 279 18.65 -5.80 -31.71
C ALA A 279 17.66 -4.80 -32.32
N GLN A 280 16.74 -5.31 -33.13
CA GLN A 280 15.61 -4.54 -33.64
C GLN A 280 14.62 -4.28 -32.52
N SER A 281 14.20 -3.04 -32.38
CA SER A 281 13.08 -2.68 -31.50
C SER A 281 11.77 -2.79 -32.27
N ILE A 282 10.72 -3.23 -31.55
CA ILE A 282 9.35 -3.27 -32.08
C ILE A 282 8.56 -2.20 -31.37
N GLY A 283 8.03 -1.23 -32.15
CA GLY A 283 7.14 -0.20 -31.66
C GLY A 283 5.67 -0.52 -31.95
N ALA A 284 4.79 -0.10 -31.06
CA ALA A 284 3.35 -0.08 -31.25
C ALA A 284 2.74 1.18 -30.63
N ASP A 285 1.76 1.79 -31.31
CA ASP A 285 1.06 2.97 -30.77
C ASP A 285 0.24 2.58 -29.54
N LEU A 286 -0.34 1.38 -29.57
CA LEU A 286 -1.18 0.83 -28.50
C LEU A 286 -1.03 -0.69 -28.43
N LEU A 287 -0.84 -1.17 -27.21
CA LEU A 287 -0.97 -2.58 -26.86
C LEU A 287 -1.97 -2.71 -25.72
N SER A 288 -2.99 -3.52 -25.91
CA SER A 288 -3.98 -3.80 -24.87
C SER A 288 -4.16 -5.30 -24.68
N SER A 289 -4.39 -5.72 -23.42
CA SER A 289 -4.74 -7.10 -23.10
C SER A 289 -5.36 -7.19 -21.72
N ALA A 290 -6.29 -8.11 -21.54
CA ALA A 290 -6.59 -8.69 -20.25
C ALA A 290 -5.66 -9.89 -20.03
N PHE A 291 -5.29 -10.18 -18.79
CA PHE A 291 -4.43 -11.31 -18.46
C PHE A 291 -4.93 -12.05 -17.23
N PHE A 292 -4.55 -13.31 -17.13
CA PHE A 292 -4.69 -14.09 -15.92
C PHE A 292 -3.44 -14.93 -15.66
N LEU A 293 -3.25 -15.23 -14.38
CA LEU A 293 -2.21 -16.11 -13.86
C LEU A 293 -2.85 -17.00 -12.81
N GLN A 294 -2.64 -18.31 -12.89
CA GLN A 294 -3.21 -19.28 -11.97
C GLN A 294 -2.14 -20.30 -11.57
N SER A 295 -1.99 -20.55 -10.26
CA SER A 295 -1.16 -21.64 -9.75
C SER A 295 -1.87 -22.97 -10.01
N THR A 296 -1.14 -23.97 -10.52
CA THR A 296 -1.67 -25.30 -10.86
C THR A 296 -1.17 -26.40 -9.91
N GLY A 297 -0.46 -26.02 -8.82
CA GLY A 297 0.16 -26.96 -7.90
C GLY A 297 1.48 -27.57 -8.41
N THR A 298 1.66 -27.75 -9.73
CA THR A 298 2.91 -28.20 -10.36
C THR A 298 3.61 -27.09 -11.14
N GLY A 299 3.01 -25.90 -11.20
CA GLY A 299 3.52 -24.77 -11.96
C GLY A 299 2.51 -23.66 -12.10
N TRP A 300 2.47 -23.00 -13.24
CA TRP A 300 1.64 -21.85 -13.50
C TRP A 300 0.97 -21.92 -14.86
N GLU A 301 -0.28 -21.49 -14.91
CA GLU A 301 -0.98 -21.17 -16.13
C GLU A 301 -1.06 -19.65 -16.26
N PHE A 302 -0.61 -19.13 -17.40
CA PHE A 302 -0.70 -17.71 -17.75
C PHE A 302 -1.47 -17.56 -19.06
N GLY A 303 -2.37 -16.61 -19.14
CA GLY A 303 -3.10 -16.31 -20.36
C GLY A 303 -3.25 -14.83 -20.60
N LEU A 304 -3.21 -14.47 -21.88
CA LEU A 304 -3.62 -13.18 -22.42
C LEU A 304 -4.94 -13.36 -23.14
N ARG A 305 -5.86 -12.44 -22.93
CA ARG A 305 -7.15 -12.37 -23.62
C ARG A 305 -7.32 -11.00 -24.23
N GLU A 306 -7.98 -10.96 -25.39
CA GLU A 306 -8.21 -9.69 -26.09
C GLU A 306 -6.89 -8.95 -26.35
N LEU A 307 -5.81 -9.71 -26.60
CA LEU A 307 -4.53 -9.14 -26.98
C LEU A 307 -4.67 -8.45 -28.32
N GLU A 308 -4.50 -7.15 -28.34
CA GLU A 308 -4.57 -6.32 -29.54
C GLU A 308 -3.35 -5.40 -29.60
N LEU A 309 -2.78 -5.27 -30.81
CA LEU A 309 -1.67 -4.38 -31.08
C LEU A 309 -2.02 -3.48 -32.26
N GLN A 310 -1.83 -2.17 -32.06
CA GLN A 310 -2.04 -1.15 -33.10
C GLN A 310 -0.73 -0.47 -33.45
N ARG A 311 -0.52 -0.23 -34.75
CA ARG A 311 0.60 0.52 -35.30
C ARG A 311 0.16 1.36 -36.50
N ASP A 312 0.61 2.62 -36.57
CA ASP A 312 0.17 3.58 -37.57
C ASP A 312 -1.36 3.69 -37.69
N SER A 313 -2.03 3.71 -36.49
CA SER A 313 -3.49 3.73 -36.37
C SER A 313 -4.21 2.54 -37.03
N ARG A 314 -3.54 1.43 -37.22
CA ARG A 314 -4.09 0.18 -37.77
C ARG A 314 -3.88 -0.96 -36.79
N ILE A 315 -4.86 -1.85 -36.73
CA ILE A 315 -4.70 -3.12 -36.00
C ILE A 315 -3.77 -4.03 -36.80
N VAL A 316 -2.58 -4.28 -36.23
CA VAL A 316 -1.58 -5.21 -36.84
C VAL A 316 -1.62 -6.58 -36.18
N TRP A 317 -2.13 -6.69 -34.96
CA TRP A 317 -2.46 -7.93 -34.30
C TRP A 317 -3.90 -7.84 -33.78
N PRO A 318 -4.83 -8.58 -34.44
CA PRO A 318 -6.24 -8.52 -34.04
C PRO A 318 -6.45 -9.23 -32.70
N SER A 319 -7.55 -8.88 -32.03
CA SER A 319 -7.93 -9.48 -30.75
C SER A 319 -7.75 -11.01 -30.74
N SER A 320 -6.88 -11.48 -29.86
CA SER A 320 -6.47 -12.88 -29.80
C SER A 320 -6.33 -13.37 -28.37
N GLU A 321 -6.30 -14.68 -28.21
CA GLU A 321 -6.02 -15.35 -26.94
C GLU A 321 -4.69 -16.09 -27.02
N VAL A 322 -3.86 -15.94 -25.98
CA VAL A 322 -2.61 -16.67 -25.81
C VAL A 322 -2.63 -17.34 -24.46
N ASN A 323 -2.34 -18.64 -24.40
CA ASN A 323 -2.24 -19.37 -23.15
C ASN A 323 -0.87 -20.06 -23.08
N LEU A 324 -0.23 -19.95 -21.92
CA LEU A 324 1.04 -20.56 -21.58
C LEU A 324 0.90 -21.42 -20.34
N ASN A 325 1.34 -22.66 -20.40
CA ASN A 325 1.44 -23.57 -19.28
C ASN A 325 2.93 -23.76 -18.96
N ILE A 326 3.30 -23.40 -17.73
CA ILE A 326 4.66 -23.47 -17.21
C ILE A 326 4.68 -24.52 -16.11
N GLU A 327 5.27 -25.69 -16.37
CA GLU A 327 5.42 -26.77 -15.41
C GLU A 327 6.84 -26.70 -14.82
N THR A 328 6.92 -26.63 -13.49
CA THR A 328 8.19 -26.65 -12.74
C THR A 328 8.39 -28.05 -12.15
N GLY A 329 9.24 -28.84 -12.76
CA GLY A 329 9.64 -30.17 -12.30
C GLY A 329 11.17 -30.30 -12.33
N ASN A 330 11.69 -31.50 -12.66
CA ASN A 330 13.13 -31.71 -12.89
C ASN A 330 13.63 -30.91 -14.12
N GLU A 331 12.72 -30.54 -15.04
CA GLU A 331 12.96 -29.70 -16.18
C GLU A 331 11.83 -28.67 -16.26
N LEU A 332 12.15 -27.44 -16.66
CA LEU A 332 11.17 -26.40 -16.98
C LEU A 332 10.51 -26.77 -18.30
N ARG A 333 9.19 -26.96 -18.31
CA ARG A 333 8.41 -27.19 -19.51
C ARG A 333 7.45 -26.05 -19.76
N ILE A 334 7.53 -25.43 -20.93
CA ILE A 334 6.62 -24.38 -21.36
C ILE A 334 5.85 -24.88 -22.56
N ARG A 335 4.51 -24.88 -22.47
CA ARG A 335 3.60 -25.16 -23.57
C ARG A 335 2.72 -23.97 -23.82
N GLY A 336 2.58 -23.56 -25.06
CA GLY A 336 1.74 -22.44 -25.43
C GLY A 336 0.79 -22.75 -26.57
N ASN A 337 -0.34 -22.08 -26.60
CA ASN A 337 -1.27 -22.03 -27.71
C ASN A 337 -1.80 -20.60 -27.88
N ALA A 338 -2.06 -20.24 -29.14
CA ALA A 338 -2.66 -18.95 -29.48
C ALA A 338 -3.83 -19.19 -30.46
N SER A 339 -4.89 -18.39 -30.31
CA SER A 339 -6.06 -18.45 -31.21
C SER A 339 -5.74 -17.89 -32.60
N THR A 340 -4.87 -16.90 -32.66
CA THR A 340 -4.41 -16.25 -33.88
C THR A 340 -2.93 -16.00 -33.75
N LEU A 341 -2.16 -16.30 -34.81
CA LEU A 341 -0.75 -16.04 -34.87
C LEU A 341 -0.46 -15.35 -36.22
N ASP A 342 -0.08 -14.07 -36.16
CA ASP A 342 0.47 -13.37 -37.30
C ASP A 342 1.96 -13.74 -37.41
N LEU A 343 2.32 -14.44 -38.49
CA LEU A 343 3.70 -14.96 -38.67
C LEU A 343 4.72 -13.86 -38.91
N ASP A 344 4.31 -12.75 -39.50
CA ASP A 344 5.22 -11.63 -39.78
C ASP A 344 5.55 -10.89 -38.49
N GLU A 345 4.53 -10.56 -37.70
CA GLU A 345 4.69 -9.93 -36.40
C GLU A 345 5.37 -10.88 -35.38
N PHE A 346 5.04 -12.19 -35.42
CA PHE A 346 5.69 -13.17 -34.56
C PHE A 346 7.19 -13.30 -34.91
N THR A 347 7.56 -13.25 -36.19
CA THR A 347 8.96 -13.28 -36.59
C THR A 347 9.72 -12.05 -36.12
N ARG A 348 9.10 -10.87 -36.14
CA ARG A 348 9.67 -9.64 -35.59
C ARG A 348 9.87 -9.76 -34.10
N LEU A 349 8.86 -10.24 -33.34
CA LEU A 349 8.96 -10.51 -31.91
C LEU A 349 10.07 -11.51 -31.58
N ARG A 350 10.21 -12.58 -32.36
CA ARG A 350 11.26 -13.57 -32.16
C ARG A 350 12.66 -12.96 -32.37
N LEU A 351 12.83 -12.09 -33.34
CA LEU A 351 14.12 -11.41 -33.62
C LEU A 351 14.47 -10.46 -32.44
N CYS A 352 13.47 -9.84 -31.82
CA CYS A 352 13.65 -9.02 -30.65
C CYS A 352 14.07 -9.82 -29.40
N CYS A 353 13.56 -11.04 -29.26
CA CYS A 353 13.76 -11.89 -28.09
C CYS A 353 14.86 -12.94 -28.26
N HIS A 354 15.65 -12.89 -29.33
CA HIS A 354 16.70 -13.86 -29.69
C HIS A 354 17.88 -13.78 -28.70
N GLY A 355 17.73 -14.29 -27.54
CA GLY A 355 18.69 -14.31 -26.42
C GLY A 355 18.08 -14.82 -25.13
N LEU A 356 16.77 -15.13 -25.15
CA LEU A 356 16.02 -15.63 -24.00
C LEU A 356 15.81 -17.16 -24.02
N MET A 357 16.28 -17.86 -25.07
CA MET A 357 16.20 -19.33 -25.19
C MET A 357 17.57 -19.99 -25.11
#